data_252f90b709f09f93aadae8c1d2895ff6
#
_entry.id   252f90b709f09f93aadae8c1d2895ff6
#
_cell.length_a   1.000
_cell.length_b   1.000
_cell.length_c   1.000
_cell.angle_alpha   90.00
_cell.angle_beta   90.00
_cell.angle_gamma   90.00
#
_symmetry.space_group_name_H-M   'P 1'
#
loop_
_entity.id
_entity.type
_entity.pdbx_description
1 polymer ?
#
loop_
_entity_poly.entity_id
_entity_poly.type
_entity_poly.pdbx_seq_one_letter_code
_entity_poly.pdbx_strand_id
1 'polypeptide(L)'
;MTSKEPLRLTLTERFKKSALELEPEIRAKLSKELELLVSDPRHPSLRVKKVRGTVSIFEARVDRDFRFTFEFGRRREIVLRVVGRHEPALKRP
;
A
#
# COMPACT_ATOMS: atom_id res chain seq x y z
N MET A 1 -14.22 -21.59 -15.11
CA MET A 1 -13.37 -21.37 -14.09
C MET A 1 -12.49 -20.17 -14.26
N THR A 2 -12.32 -19.47 -13.30
CA THR A 2 -11.60 -18.25 -13.44
C THR A 2 -10.18 -18.45 -13.13
N SER A 3 -9.39 -18.13 -14.05
CA SER A 3 -8.03 -18.11 -13.76
C SER A 3 -7.77 -16.89 -12.92
N LYS A 4 -7.18 -17.09 -11.80
CA LYS A 4 -6.86 -15.98 -10.96
C LYS A 4 -5.44 -15.59 -11.21
N GLU A 5 -5.30 -14.54 -11.97
CA GLU A 5 -3.98 -13.97 -12.13
C GLU A 5 -3.54 -13.42 -10.79
N PRO A 6 -2.29 -13.58 -10.43
CA PRO A 6 -1.80 -13.01 -9.18
C PRO A 6 -1.82 -11.49 -9.26
N LEU A 7 -2.00 -10.87 -8.13
CA LEU A 7 -1.87 -9.43 -8.04
C LEU A 7 -0.42 -9.04 -8.27
N ARG A 8 -0.22 -7.95 -8.98
CA ARG A 8 1.12 -7.45 -9.26
C ARG A 8 1.30 -6.10 -8.61
N LEU A 9 2.42 -5.91 -7.96
CA LEU A 9 2.74 -4.64 -7.34
C LEU A 9 3.64 -3.84 -8.27
N THR A 10 3.23 -2.62 -8.55
CA THR A 10 4.04 -1.67 -9.28
C THR A 10 4.44 -0.57 -8.32
N LEU A 11 5.72 -0.36 -8.15
CA LEU A 11 6.21 0.63 -7.22
C LEU A 11 6.57 1.89 -7.99
N THR A 12 5.89 2.98 -7.67
CA THR A 12 6.28 4.26 -8.25
C THR A 12 7.64 4.68 -7.69
N GLU A 13 8.30 5.59 -8.39
CA GLU A 13 9.57 6.09 -7.90
C GLU A 13 9.42 6.76 -6.54
N ARG A 14 8.32 7.45 -6.36
CA ARG A 14 8.01 8.08 -5.09
C ARG A 14 7.89 7.05 -3.97
N PHE A 15 7.24 5.94 -4.26
CA PHE A 15 7.10 4.89 -3.26
C PHE A 15 8.45 4.29 -2.89
N LYS A 16 9.27 4.01 -3.90
CA LYS A 16 10.60 3.43 -3.64
C LYS A 16 11.42 4.35 -2.76
N LYS A 17 11.38 5.63 -3.06
CA LYS A 17 12.12 6.62 -2.30
C LYS A 17 11.62 6.70 -0.87
N SER A 18 10.31 6.76 -0.69
CA SER A 18 9.75 6.85 0.64
C SER A 18 10.01 5.58 1.46
N ALA A 19 10.01 4.42 0.81
CA ALA A 19 10.29 3.18 1.50
C ALA A 19 11.73 3.11 1.99
N LEU A 20 12.66 3.66 1.20
CA LEU A 20 14.08 3.66 1.60
C LEU A 20 14.34 4.55 2.81
N GLU A 21 13.46 5.50 3.06
CA GLU A 21 13.61 6.39 4.22
C GLU A 21 13.10 5.77 5.52
N LEU A 22 12.47 4.61 5.45
CA LEU A 22 11.94 3.97 6.63
C LEU A 22 13.05 3.28 7.42
N GLU A 23 12.89 3.24 8.74
CA GLU A 23 13.75 2.43 9.58
C GLU A 23 13.64 0.97 9.17
N PRO A 24 14.72 0.19 9.32
CA PRO A 24 14.68 -1.22 8.90
C PRO A 24 13.51 -2.02 9.46
N GLU A 25 13.16 -1.79 10.72
CA GLU A 25 12.09 -2.53 11.34
C GLU A 25 10.72 -2.17 10.76
N ILE A 26 10.55 -0.92 10.35
CA ILE A 26 9.31 -0.52 9.68
C ILE A 26 9.27 -1.07 8.26
N ARG A 27 10.40 -1.09 7.58
CA ARG A 27 10.47 -1.71 6.26
C ARG A 27 10.10 -3.19 6.29
N ALA A 28 10.53 -3.89 7.34
CA ALA A 28 10.17 -5.30 7.50
C ALA A 28 8.65 -5.45 7.67
N LYS A 29 8.04 -4.58 8.43
CA LYS A 29 6.59 -4.59 8.60
C LYS A 29 5.89 -4.28 7.28
N LEU A 30 6.41 -3.31 6.54
CA LEU A 30 5.85 -2.97 5.23
C LEU A 30 5.89 -4.18 4.30
N SER A 31 7.01 -4.87 4.22
CA SER A 31 7.15 -6.05 3.40
C SER A 31 6.09 -7.09 3.70
N LYS A 32 5.85 -7.31 4.97
CA LYS A 32 4.86 -8.26 5.43
C LYS A 32 3.47 -7.85 5.01
N GLU A 33 3.16 -6.56 5.16
CA GLU A 33 1.83 -6.08 4.76
C GLU A 33 1.64 -6.11 3.25
N LEU A 34 2.70 -5.87 2.49
CA LEU A 34 2.61 -5.97 1.04
C LEU A 34 2.36 -7.41 0.58
N GLU A 35 2.98 -8.37 1.24
CA GLU A 35 2.71 -9.78 0.96
C GLU A 35 1.25 -10.10 1.26
N LEU A 36 0.75 -9.60 2.35
CA LEU A 36 -0.63 -9.81 2.72
C LEU A 36 -1.57 -9.15 1.72
N LEU A 37 -1.24 -7.96 1.27
CA LEU A 37 -2.06 -7.25 0.28
C LEU A 37 -2.19 -8.06 -1.01
N VAL A 38 -1.09 -8.68 -1.44
CA VAL A 38 -1.10 -9.49 -2.65
C VAL A 38 -1.93 -10.75 -2.47
N SER A 39 -1.83 -11.39 -1.32
CA SER A 39 -2.51 -12.67 -1.10
C SER A 39 -3.94 -12.50 -0.63
N ASP A 40 -4.23 -11.44 0.11
CA ASP A 40 -5.57 -11.26 0.67
C ASP A 40 -5.84 -9.77 0.89
N PRO A 41 -6.15 -9.03 -0.18
CA PRO A 41 -6.32 -7.58 -0.07
C PRO A 41 -7.49 -7.14 0.81
N ARG A 42 -8.36 -8.09 1.19
CA ARG A 42 -9.47 -7.75 2.08
C ARG A 42 -9.20 -8.14 3.53
N HIS A 43 -7.97 -8.55 3.80
CA HIS A 43 -7.64 -8.95 5.17
C HIS A 43 -7.84 -7.76 6.12
N PRO A 44 -8.56 -7.99 7.23
CA PRO A 44 -8.91 -6.87 8.11
C PRO A 44 -7.72 -6.15 8.74
N SER A 45 -6.60 -6.84 8.92
CA SER A 45 -5.44 -6.18 9.54
C SER A 45 -4.83 -5.10 8.66
N LEU A 46 -5.07 -5.15 7.36
CA LEU A 46 -4.59 -4.12 6.44
C LEU A 46 -5.35 -2.80 6.62
N ARG A 47 -6.58 -2.88 7.10
CA ARG A 47 -7.44 -1.71 7.29
C ARG A 47 -7.49 -0.82 6.05
N VAL A 48 -7.70 -1.47 4.91
CA VAL A 48 -7.79 -0.75 3.65
C VAL A 48 -9.03 0.12 3.63
N LYS A 49 -8.84 1.39 3.27
CA LYS A 49 -9.97 2.28 3.07
C LYS A 49 -9.57 3.37 2.09
N LYS A 50 -10.59 3.99 1.49
CA LYS A 50 -10.35 5.05 0.52
C LYS A 50 -9.86 6.29 1.25
N VAL A 51 -8.88 6.97 0.67
CA VAL A 51 -8.38 8.21 1.23
C VAL A 51 -9.41 9.31 0.97
N ARG A 52 -9.77 10.02 2.03
CA ARG A 52 -10.76 11.09 1.94
C ARG A 52 -10.30 12.14 0.93
N GLY A 53 -11.24 12.60 0.11
CA GLY A 53 -10.95 13.62 -0.89
C GLY A 53 -10.37 13.08 -2.19
N THR A 54 -10.23 11.77 -2.32
CA THR A 54 -9.74 11.18 -3.55
C THR A 54 -10.81 10.27 -4.14
N VAL A 55 -10.66 9.97 -5.43
CA VAL A 55 -11.59 9.11 -6.13
C VAL A 55 -11.14 7.65 -6.11
N SER A 56 -9.85 7.43 -6.23
CA SER A 56 -9.35 6.09 -6.45
C SER A 56 -8.13 5.72 -5.62
N ILE A 57 -7.76 6.52 -4.64
CA ILE A 57 -6.59 6.23 -3.84
C ILE A 57 -7.01 5.63 -2.52
N PHE A 58 -6.34 4.54 -2.15
CA PHE A 58 -6.62 3.80 -0.92
C PHE A 58 -5.42 3.86 -0.01
N GLU A 59 -5.67 3.72 1.28
CA GLU A 59 -4.60 3.59 2.25
C GLU A 59 -4.67 2.24 2.92
N ALA A 60 -3.53 1.75 3.36
CA ALA A 60 -3.45 0.53 4.13
C ALA A 60 -2.46 0.73 5.26
N ARG A 61 -2.63 -0.05 6.30
CA ARG A 61 -1.85 0.09 7.52
C ARG A 61 -0.55 -0.69 7.45
N VAL A 62 0.56 -0.03 7.78
CA VAL A 62 1.82 -0.73 8.02
C VAL A 62 1.88 -1.13 9.49
N ASP A 63 1.69 -0.16 10.36
CA ASP A 63 1.51 -0.37 11.79
C ASP A 63 0.73 0.82 12.33
N ARG A 64 0.76 1.03 13.62
CA ARG A 64 -0.05 2.07 14.24
C ARG A 64 0.25 3.46 13.69
N ASP A 65 1.49 3.74 13.36
CA ASP A 65 1.92 5.08 12.99
C ASP A 65 2.21 5.26 11.51
N PHE A 66 2.29 4.18 10.75
CA PHE A 66 2.67 4.25 9.36
C PHE A 66 1.59 3.69 8.46
N ARG A 67 1.47 4.32 7.28
CA ARG A 67 0.49 3.91 6.27
C ARG A 67 1.15 3.93 4.91
N PHE A 68 0.60 3.16 3.99
CA PHE A 68 1.00 3.32 2.59
C PHE A 68 -0.26 3.52 1.76
N THR A 69 -0.08 4.15 0.60
CA THR A 69 -1.20 4.44 -0.28
C THR A 69 -1.01 3.71 -1.59
N PHE A 70 -2.11 3.40 -2.24
CA PHE A 70 -2.06 2.67 -3.49
C PHE A 70 -3.34 2.91 -4.28
N GLU A 71 -3.32 2.52 -5.54
CA GLU A 71 -4.53 2.52 -6.35
C GLU A 71 -4.51 1.23 -7.17
N PHE A 72 -5.70 0.83 -7.61
CA PHE A 72 -5.81 -0.35 -8.45
C PHE A 72 -5.57 0.07 -9.88
N GLY A 73 -4.70 -0.65 -10.55
CA GLY A 73 -4.45 -0.45 -11.95
C GLY A 73 -5.18 -1.47 -12.78
N ARG A 74 -4.66 -1.75 -13.94
CA ARG A 74 -5.26 -2.73 -14.85
C ARG A 74 -4.84 -4.14 -14.48
N ARG A 75 -5.70 -5.09 -14.77
CA ARG A 75 -5.36 -6.50 -14.72
C ARG A 75 -4.67 -6.91 -13.43
N ARG A 76 -5.35 -6.67 -12.33
CA ARG A 76 -4.88 -7.08 -11.03
C ARG A 76 -3.55 -6.41 -10.63
N GLU A 77 -3.37 -5.22 -11.11
CA GLU A 77 -2.20 -4.42 -10.74
C GLU A 77 -2.56 -3.55 -9.54
N ILE A 78 -1.63 -3.43 -8.62
CA ILE A 78 -1.73 -2.48 -7.52
C ILE A 78 -0.55 -1.54 -7.64
N VAL A 79 -0.83 -0.26 -7.77
CA VAL A 79 0.21 0.76 -7.94
C VAL A 79 0.46 1.40 -6.58
N LEU A 80 1.66 1.20 -6.04
CA LEU A 80 2.04 1.73 -4.73
C LEU A 80 2.52 3.16 -4.91
N ARG A 81 1.98 4.07 -4.10
CA ARG A 81 2.19 5.50 -4.31
C ARG A 81 3.16 6.13 -3.33
N VAL A 82 2.95 5.93 -2.05
CA VAL A 82 3.85 6.50 -1.03
C VAL A 82 3.66 5.72 0.27
N VAL A 83 4.72 5.68 1.08
CA VAL A 83 4.64 5.11 2.42
C VAL A 83 5.29 6.09 3.40
N GLY A 84 4.72 6.23 4.57
CA GLY A 84 5.26 7.11 5.59
C GLY A 84 4.35 7.17 6.78
N ARG A 85 4.61 8.13 7.64
CA ARG A 85 3.76 8.33 8.80
C ARG A 85 2.37 8.72 8.35
N HIS A 86 1.39 8.39 9.19
CA HIS A 86 -0.02 8.56 8.85
C HIS A 86 -0.33 9.94 8.28
N GLU A 87 0.02 10.98 8.98
CA GLU A 87 -0.31 12.33 8.54
C GLU A 87 0.35 12.72 7.22
N PRO A 88 1.68 12.69 7.11
CA PRO A 88 2.31 13.06 5.85
C PRO A 88 1.89 12.21 4.66
N ALA A 89 1.74 10.90 4.87
CA ALA A 89 1.36 10.00 3.79
C ALA A 89 -0.02 10.33 3.25
N LEU A 90 -0.94 10.72 4.11
CA LEU A 90 -2.31 11.00 3.69
C LEU A 90 -2.50 12.42 3.19
N LYS A 91 -1.55 13.30 3.45
CA LYS A 91 -1.62 14.67 2.97
C LYS A 91 -1.38 14.73 1.47
N ARG A 92 -0.47 13.88 0.98
CA ARG A 92 -0.19 13.77 -0.44
C ARG A 92 -0.19 12.31 -0.81
N PRO A 93 -1.34 11.73 -0.80
CA PRO A 93 -1.42 10.30 -1.05
C PRO A 93 -1.12 9.96 -2.50
#